data_91e3989e9d883e244079455861fc31f3
#
_entry.id   91e3989e9d883e244079455861fc31f3
#
_cell.length_a   1.000
_cell.length_b   1.000
_cell.length_c   1.000
_cell.angle_alpha   90.00
_cell.angle_beta   90.00
_cell.angle_gamma   90.00
#
_symmetry.space_group_name_H-M   'P 1'
#
loop_
_entity.id
_entity.type
_entity.pdbx_description
1 polymer ?
#
loop_
_entity_poly.entity_id
_entity_poly.type
_entity_poly.pdbx_seq_one_letter_code
_entity_poly.pdbx_strand_id
1 'polypeptide(L)'
;EDIYTGDGTLRVAKDTVVETLTTGEDGTATSVLLYLGRYRLEERQAPAGMVVNAVPEYAELTYAGETVEVTQTAVGLYDERQKVDVALFKALETDELFGLGMNEEYKDISFGLYASADLTAADGSVIPAGGLLEVVSVSANEAGGYDACFDSDLPFGSYYVQERTTNSAYVLFDTKYPVVFEYAGQEAALVSILINEGEAVPNDLLRGRIDGV
;
A
#
# COMPACT_ATOMS: atom_id res chain seq x y z
N GLU A 1 14.49 20.95 20.57
CA GLU A 1 14.81 21.86 21.69
C GLU A 1 15.43 23.17 21.20
N ASP A 2 15.46 24.20 22.08
CA ASP A 2 16.26 25.39 21.81
C ASP A 2 17.75 25.05 21.88
N ILE A 3 18.55 25.59 20.98
CA ILE A 3 19.99 25.35 20.91
C ILE A 3 20.74 26.65 21.28
N TYR A 4 21.57 26.54 22.31
CA TYR A 4 22.35 27.63 22.84
C TYR A 4 23.85 27.35 22.67
N THR A 5 24.66 28.42 22.46
CA THR A 5 26.11 28.34 22.60
C THR A 5 26.53 28.45 24.07
N GLY A 6 27.79 28.08 24.41
CA GLY A 6 28.26 28.04 25.78
C GLY A 6 28.23 29.41 26.51
N ASP A 7 28.08 30.49 25.79
CA ASP A 7 27.90 31.86 26.33
C ASP A 7 26.42 32.20 26.61
N GLY A 8 25.50 31.25 26.42
CA GLY A 8 24.08 31.44 26.64
C GLY A 8 23.33 32.10 25.47
N THR A 9 23.98 32.28 24.34
CA THR A 9 23.32 32.88 23.14
C THR A 9 22.45 31.84 22.45
N LEU A 10 21.15 32.14 22.26
CA LEU A 10 20.22 31.31 21.45
C LEU A 10 20.66 31.33 19.98
N ARG A 11 20.93 30.18 19.41
CA ARG A 11 21.32 30.01 18.02
C ARG A 11 20.19 29.48 17.16
N VAL A 12 19.43 28.52 17.68
CA VAL A 12 18.30 27.96 16.96
C VAL A 12 17.14 27.76 17.96
N ALA A 13 16.01 28.36 17.66
CA ALA A 13 14.81 28.17 18.45
C ALA A 13 14.20 26.78 18.15
N LYS A 14 13.58 26.21 19.16
CA LYS A 14 12.83 24.96 19.01
C LYS A 14 11.85 25.02 17.83
N ASP A 15 11.72 23.92 17.12
CA ASP A 15 10.82 23.72 15.97
C ASP A 15 11.12 24.63 14.74
N THR A 16 12.30 25.28 14.73
CA THR A 16 12.79 25.98 13.53
C THR A 16 13.34 24.97 12.53
N VAL A 17 12.92 25.04 11.27
CA VAL A 17 13.53 24.29 10.16
C VAL A 17 14.92 24.90 9.89
N VAL A 18 15.97 24.13 10.18
CA VAL A 18 17.36 24.60 10.00
C VAL A 18 17.88 24.33 8.60
N GLU A 19 17.41 23.26 7.97
CA GLU A 19 17.79 22.84 6.62
C GLU A 19 16.75 21.92 6.01
N THR A 20 16.70 21.89 4.69
CA THR A 20 15.99 20.88 3.90
C THR A 20 17.00 20.16 3.03
N LEU A 21 17.09 18.85 3.18
CA LEU A 21 18.02 17.99 2.44
C LEU A 21 17.27 17.22 1.34
N THR A 22 17.97 16.97 0.26
CA THR A 22 17.51 16.03 -0.78
C THR A 22 18.57 14.94 -0.92
N THR A 23 18.16 13.68 -0.85
CA THR A 23 19.05 12.53 -1.03
C THR A 23 19.53 12.44 -2.48
N GLY A 24 20.78 12.05 -2.65
CA GLY A 24 21.39 11.77 -3.94
C GLY A 24 20.97 10.40 -4.50
N GLU A 25 21.54 10.02 -5.63
CA GLU A 25 21.32 8.71 -6.27
C GLU A 25 21.73 7.52 -5.39
N ASP A 26 22.65 7.74 -4.47
CA ASP A 26 23.12 6.74 -3.48
C ASP A 26 22.21 6.67 -2.24
N GLY A 27 21.12 7.44 -2.20
CA GLY A 27 20.19 7.49 -1.07
C GLY A 27 20.71 8.25 0.14
N THR A 28 21.85 8.97 0.03
CA THR A 28 22.44 9.73 1.14
C THR A 28 22.28 11.24 0.99
N ALA A 29 22.27 11.94 2.12
CA ALA A 29 22.37 13.39 2.18
C ALA A 29 23.19 13.80 3.41
N THR A 30 23.92 14.88 3.31
CA THR A 30 24.73 15.42 4.42
C THR A 30 24.34 16.86 4.69
N SER A 31 24.08 17.19 5.95
CA SER A 31 23.77 18.55 6.36
C SER A 31 24.99 19.46 6.28
N VAL A 32 24.75 20.77 6.25
CA VAL A 32 25.79 21.75 6.59
C VAL A 32 26.23 21.57 8.05
N LEU A 33 27.28 22.28 8.46
CA LEU A 33 27.73 22.29 9.86
C LEU A 33 26.64 22.89 10.74
N LEU A 34 26.20 22.10 11.71
CA LEU A 34 25.15 22.43 12.68
C LEU A 34 25.78 22.67 14.08
N TYR A 35 25.09 23.40 14.92
CA TYR A 35 25.44 23.52 16.34
C TYR A 35 25.21 22.19 17.05
N LEU A 36 25.92 21.94 18.16
CA LEU A 36 25.65 20.81 19.04
C LEU A 36 24.21 20.90 19.57
N GLY A 37 23.51 19.77 19.60
CA GLY A 37 22.12 19.72 20.05
C GLY A 37 21.35 18.56 19.44
N ARG A 38 20.06 18.50 19.76
CA ARG A 38 19.16 17.47 19.27
C ARG A 38 18.27 18.01 18.16
N TYR A 39 18.30 17.34 17.02
CA TYR A 39 17.56 17.67 15.82
C TYR A 39 16.50 16.61 15.55
N ARG A 40 15.38 17.02 14.98
CA ARG A 40 14.32 16.16 14.48
C ARG A 40 14.37 16.17 12.95
N LEU A 41 14.39 15.00 12.36
CA LEU A 41 14.32 14.81 10.92
C LEU A 41 12.90 14.33 10.57
N GLU A 42 12.30 14.98 9.59
CA GLU A 42 10.99 14.62 9.07
C GLU A 42 11.11 14.48 7.56
N GLU A 43 10.61 13.37 7.04
CA GLU A 43 10.46 13.25 5.60
C GLU A 43 9.28 14.10 5.14
N ARG A 44 9.49 14.83 4.03
CA ARG A 44 8.44 15.67 3.42
C ARG A 44 8.00 15.16 2.06
N GLN A 45 8.89 14.44 1.40
CA GLN A 45 8.61 13.89 0.08
C GLN A 45 9.31 12.54 -0.06
N ALA A 46 8.51 11.50 -0.27
CA ALA A 46 8.99 10.16 -0.59
C ALA A 46 9.30 10.03 -2.09
N PRO A 47 10.13 9.07 -2.49
CA PRO A 47 10.32 8.71 -3.90
C PRO A 47 9.00 8.32 -4.57
N ALA A 48 8.94 8.45 -5.90
CA ALA A 48 7.76 8.05 -6.67
C ALA A 48 7.41 6.56 -6.42
N GLY A 49 6.15 6.29 -6.11
CA GLY A 49 5.66 4.94 -5.77
C GLY A 49 5.81 4.55 -4.29
N MET A 50 6.47 5.39 -3.50
CA MET A 50 6.65 5.16 -2.06
C MET A 50 5.70 6.03 -1.23
N VAL A 51 5.58 5.67 0.03
CA VAL A 51 4.77 6.36 1.03
C VAL A 51 5.69 7.16 1.93
N VAL A 52 5.32 8.42 2.20
CA VAL A 52 6.09 9.27 3.12
C VAL A 52 6.11 8.67 4.52
N ASN A 53 7.30 8.59 5.11
CA ASN A 53 7.44 8.14 6.49
C ASN A 53 7.08 9.29 7.45
N ALA A 54 5.88 9.23 8.03
CA ALA A 54 5.39 10.24 8.96
C ALA A 54 6.04 10.18 10.35
N VAL A 55 6.85 9.15 10.63
CA VAL A 55 7.51 8.99 11.92
C VAL A 55 8.82 9.79 11.92
N PRO A 56 8.95 10.81 12.79
CA PRO A 56 10.18 11.58 12.83
C PRO A 56 11.32 10.80 13.45
N GLU A 57 12.51 10.95 12.88
CA GLU A 57 13.75 10.45 13.45
C GLU A 57 14.54 11.56 14.15
N TYR A 58 15.46 11.18 15.03
CA TYR A 58 16.22 12.13 15.81
C TYR A 58 17.72 11.93 15.67
N ALA A 59 18.44 13.04 15.45
CA ALA A 59 19.88 13.10 15.46
C ALA A 59 20.35 13.92 16.65
N GLU A 60 21.37 13.45 17.35
CA GLU A 60 21.99 14.16 18.45
C GLU A 60 23.47 14.41 18.15
N LEU A 61 23.85 15.67 18.18
CA LEU A 61 25.24 16.13 18.02
C LEU A 61 25.76 16.55 19.39
N THR A 62 26.66 15.76 19.95
CA THR A 62 27.24 15.99 21.28
C THR A 62 28.72 16.35 21.19
N TYR A 63 29.21 17.02 22.21
CA TYR A 63 30.65 17.35 22.31
C TYR A 63 31.49 16.07 22.40
N ALA A 64 32.42 15.91 21.47
CA ALA A 64 33.25 14.70 21.36
C ALA A 64 34.69 14.89 21.93
N GLY A 65 34.98 16.04 22.53
CA GLY A 65 36.29 16.32 23.12
C GLY A 65 37.09 17.40 22.36
N GLU A 66 38.08 17.95 23.00
CA GLU A 66 38.89 19.11 22.49
C GLU A 66 39.68 18.80 21.21
N THR A 67 39.91 17.55 20.91
CA THR A 67 40.67 17.12 19.73
C THR A 67 39.80 16.78 18.52
N VAL A 68 38.45 16.84 18.67
CA VAL A 68 37.49 16.57 17.62
C VAL A 68 36.90 17.89 17.11
N GLU A 69 37.26 18.25 15.90
CA GLU A 69 36.82 19.50 15.28
C GLU A 69 35.34 19.38 14.85
N VAL A 70 34.95 18.24 14.27
CA VAL A 70 33.59 17.99 13.80
C VAL A 70 33.10 16.64 14.33
N THR A 71 32.00 16.67 15.08
CA THR A 71 31.29 15.44 15.46
C THR A 71 30.29 15.07 14.37
N GLN A 72 30.06 13.77 14.17
CA GLN A 72 29.14 13.24 13.17
C GLN A 72 28.19 12.23 13.79
N THR A 73 26.97 12.22 13.29
CA THR A 73 25.99 11.15 13.56
C THR A 73 25.25 10.82 12.27
N ALA A 74 24.71 9.63 12.18
CA ALA A 74 23.92 9.18 11.04
C ALA A 74 22.54 8.72 11.50
N VAL A 75 21.53 8.98 10.66
CA VAL A 75 20.15 8.57 10.86
C VAL A 75 19.69 7.92 9.57
N GLY A 76 18.97 6.80 9.67
CA GLY A 76 18.34 6.11 8.54
C GLY A 76 16.84 6.37 8.53
N LEU A 77 16.30 6.71 7.37
CA LEU A 77 14.88 6.72 7.07
C LEU A 77 14.57 5.56 6.13
N TYR A 78 13.40 4.97 6.28
CA TYR A 78 12.97 3.85 5.46
C TYR A 78 11.59 4.14 4.89
N ASP A 79 11.47 4.05 3.57
CA ASP A 79 10.23 4.26 2.84
C ASP A 79 9.63 2.91 2.43
N GLU A 80 8.35 2.78 2.63
CA GLU A 80 7.60 1.64 2.14
C GLU A 80 6.93 1.99 0.81
N ARG A 81 6.84 1.01 -0.09
CA ARG A 81 6.03 1.19 -1.29
C ARG A 81 4.54 1.18 -0.94
N GLN A 82 3.75 1.90 -1.71
CA GLN A 82 2.30 1.84 -1.64
C GLN A 82 1.81 0.42 -1.96
N LYS A 83 0.84 -0.07 -1.20
CA LYS A 83 0.23 -1.40 -1.35
C LYS A 83 -1.19 -1.29 -1.86
N VAL A 84 -1.72 -2.40 -2.37
CA VAL A 84 -3.11 -2.52 -2.80
C VAL A 84 -3.78 -3.67 -2.06
N ASP A 85 -5.03 -3.46 -1.72
CA ASP A 85 -5.98 -4.46 -1.22
C ASP A 85 -7.09 -4.62 -2.26
N VAL A 86 -7.31 -5.85 -2.72
CA VAL A 86 -8.34 -6.16 -3.71
C VAL A 86 -9.37 -7.07 -3.06
N ALA A 87 -10.57 -6.58 -2.91
CA ALA A 87 -11.69 -7.32 -2.35
C ALA A 87 -12.82 -7.49 -3.36
N LEU A 88 -13.58 -8.56 -3.21
CA LEU A 88 -14.74 -8.91 -4.04
C LEU A 88 -15.95 -9.18 -3.16
N PHE A 89 -17.10 -8.69 -3.57
CA PHE A 89 -18.39 -9.11 -3.02
C PHE A 89 -19.15 -9.97 -4.03
N LYS A 90 -19.70 -11.12 -3.58
CA LYS A 90 -20.53 -12.02 -4.35
C LYS A 90 -21.88 -12.18 -3.69
N ALA A 91 -22.96 -12.07 -4.46
CA ALA A 91 -24.30 -12.51 -4.09
C ALA A 91 -24.64 -13.81 -4.82
N LEU A 92 -25.47 -14.65 -4.22
CA LEU A 92 -26.03 -15.84 -4.84
C LEU A 92 -27.55 -15.74 -4.85
N GLU A 93 -28.15 -16.20 -5.94
CA GLU A 93 -29.59 -16.42 -5.98
C GLU A 93 -29.97 -17.51 -4.97
N THR A 94 -31.06 -17.30 -4.24
CA THR A 94 -31.57 -18.24 -3.27
C THR A 94 -33.01 -18.58 -3.61
N ASP A 95 -33.39 -19.85 -3.44
CA ASP A 95 -34.78 -20.31 -3.59
C ASP A 95 -35.06 -21.42 -2.56
N GLU A 96 -35.86 -21.11 -1.55
CA GLU A 96 -36.20 -22.03 -0.48
C GLU A 96 -37.00 -23.26 -0.97
N LEU A 97 -37.84 -23.07 -2.00
CA LEU A 97 -38.67 -24.13 -2.55
C LEU A 97 -37.84 -25.23 -3.20
N PHE A 98 -36.78 -24.84 -3.89
CA PHE A 98 -35.85 -25.75 -4.55
C PHE A 98 -34.58 -26.02 -3.76
N GLY A 99 -34.45 -25.43 -2.57
CA GLY A 99 -33.28 -25.58 -1.69
C GLY A 99 -32.00 -24.93 -2.24
N LEU A 100 -32.13 -23.95 -3.15
CA LEU A 100 -31.01 -23.25 -3.73
C LEU A 100 -30.45 -22.23 -2.74
N GLY A 101 -29.13 -22.22 -2.54
CA GLY A 101 -28.46 -21.36 -1.58
C GLY A 101 -28.53 -21.81 -0.12
N MET A 102 -29.04 -23.02 0.15
CA MET A 102 -29.30 -23.58 1.48
C MET A 102 -28.23 -24.59 1.94
N ASN A 103 -27.37 -25.05 1.04
CA ASN A 103 -26.45 -26.18 1.29
C ASN A 103 -24.98 -25.75 1.23
N GLU A 104 -24.69 -24.49 1.56
CA GLU A 104 -23.33 -23.94 1.55
C GLU A 104 -22.63 -23.97 0.17
N GLU A 105 -23.43 -23.86 -0.90
CA GLU A 105 -22.95 -23.90 -2.30
C GLU A 105 -21.85 -22.91 -2.59
N TYR A 106 -21.75 -21.82 -1.80
CA TYR A 106 -20.70 -20.83 -1.90
C TYR A 106 -19.29 -21.41 -1.70
N LYS A 107 -19.15 -22.54 -1.01
CA LYS A 107 -17.84 -23.17 -0.76
C LYS A 107 -17.17 -23.70 -2.03
N ASP A 108 -17.94 -23.91 -3.09
CA ASP A 108 -17.42 -24.35 -4.38
C ASP A 108 -16.99 -23.19 -5.28
N ILE A 109 -17.21 -21.93 -4.81
CA ILE A 109 -16.93 -20.74 -5.59
C ILE A 109 -15.52 -20.24 -5.32
N SER A 110 -14.77 -20.02 -6.40
CA SER A 110 -13.46 -19.40 -6.34
C SER A 110 -13.26 -18.37 -7.43
N PHE A 111 -12.44 -17.38 -7.11
CA PHE A 111 -12.01 -16.33 -8.03
C PHE A 111 -10.50 -16.37 -8.22
N GLY A 112 -10.06 -16.00 -9.42
CA GLY A 112 -8.65 -15.83 -9.74
C GLY A 112 -8.34 -14.39 -10.04
N LEU A 113 -7.19 -13.92 -9.55
CA LEU A 113 -6.57 -12.67 -9.92
C LEU A 113 -5.53 -12.92 -11.01
N TYR A 114 -5.59 -12.16 -12.07
CA TYR A 114 -4.77 -12.35 -13.27
C TYR A 114 -4.11 -11.05 -13.72
N ALA A 115 -2.92 -11.15 -14.32
CA ALA A 115 -2.30 -10.03 -15.01
C ALA A 115 -3.07 -9.68 -16.29
N SER A 116 -3.41 -8.40 -16.51
CA SER A 116 -4.02 -7.96 -17.79
C SER A 116 -2.99 -7.69 -18.88
N ALA A 117 -1.75 -7.38 -18.46
CA ALA A 117 -0.60 -7.15 -19.34
C ALA A 117 0.62 -7.91 -18.79
N ASP A 118 1.69 -7.98 -19.57
CA ASP A 118 2.94 -8.56 -19.12
C ASP A 118 3.49 -7.75 -17.93
N LEU A 119 3.79 -8.44 -16.82
CA LEU A 119 4.43 -7.86 -15.63
C LEU A 119 5.89 -8.29 -15.64
N THR A 120 6.80 -7.33 -15.80
CA THR A 120 8.23 -7.57 -15.83
C THR A 120 8.88 -7.16 -14.51
N ALA A 121 9.53 -8.10 -13.83
CA ALA A 121 10.31 -7.84 -12.64
C ALA A 121 11.68 -7.23 -12.95
N ALA A 122 12.34 -6.68 -11.93
CA ALA A 122 13.65 -6.06 -12.07
C ALA A 122 14.76 -7.04 -12.53
N ASP A 123 14.61 -8.33 -12.26
CA ASP A 123 15.51 -9.40 -12.70
C ASP A 123 15.25 -9.88 -14.14
N GLY A 124 14.25 -9.28 -14.80
CA GLY A 124 13.85 -9.64 -16.17
C GLY A 124 12.87 -10.82 -16.26
N SER A 125 12.45 -11.39 -15.14
CA SER A 125 11.37 -12.39 -15.13
C SER A 125 10.03 -11.75 -15.52
N VAL A 126 9.19 -12.50 -16.23
CA VAL A 126 7.93 -12.00 -16.78
C VAL A 126 6.78 -12.90 -16.36
N ILE A 127 5.73 -12.30 -15.82
CA ILE A 127 4.41 -12.91 -15.74
C ILE A 127 3.64 -12.42 -16.97
N PRO A 128 3.29 -13.32 -17.91
CA PRO A 128 2.62 -12.89 -19.14
C PRO A 128 1.18 -12.44 -18.89
N ALA A 129 0.65 -11.65 -19.80
CA ALA A 129 -0.76 -11.31 -19.83
C ALA A 129 -1.63 -12.58 -19.78
N GLY A 130 -2.65 -12.56 -18.91
CA GLY A 130 -3.47 -13.74 -18.59
C GLY A 130 -2.83 -14.70 -17.57
N GLY A 131 -1.64 -14.41 -17.07
CA GLY A 131 -1.00 -15.18 -15.99
C GLY A 131 -1.79 -15.09 -14.70
N LEU A 132 -2.06 -16.24 -14.08
CA LEU A 132 -2.74 -16.36 -12.79
C LEU A 132 -1.78 -15.99 -11.66
N LEU A 133 -2.17 -15.07 -10.80
CA LEU A 133 -1.40 -14.61 -9.65
C LEU A 133 -1.87 -15.27 -8.35
N GLU A 134 -3.18 -15.32 -8.14
CA GLU A 134 -3.77 -15.82 -6.90
C GLU A 134 -5.14 -16.43 -7.14
N VAL A 135 -5.55 -17.36 -6.28
CA VAL A 135 -6.90 -17.92 -6.23
C VAL A 135 -7.43 -17.82 -4.82
N VAL A 136 -8.63 -17.28 -4.68
CA VAL A 136 -9.31 -17.14 -3.40
C VAL A 136 -10.71 -17.80 -3.48
N SER A 137 -11.15 -18.37 -2.36
CA SER A 137 -12.52 -18.81 -2.18
C SER A 137 -13.33 -17.76 -1.44
N VAL A 138 -14.62 -17.71 -1.68
CA VAL A 138 -15.51 -16.79 -0.97
C VAL A 138 -15.87 -17.32 0.42
N SER A 139 -16.12 -16.41 1.35
CA SER A 139 -16.61 -16.70 2.70
C SER A 139 -17.86 -15.90 3.01
N ALA A 140 -18.79 -16.46 3.78
CA ALA A 140 -20.01 -15.77 4.16
C ALA A 140 -19.70 -14.54 5.04
N ASN A 141 -20.40 -13.43 4.79
CA ASN A 141 -20.30 -12.21 5.57
C ASN A 141 -21.56 -11.94 6.39
N GLU A 142 -21.49 -11.00 7.33
CA GLU A 142 -22.60 -10.64 8.23
C GLU A 142 -23.78 -9.97 7.49
N ALA A 143 -23.59 -9.47 6.28
CA ALA A 143 -24.62 -8.81 5.48
C ALA A 143 -25.44 -9.80 4.63
N GLY A 144 -25.19 -11.11 4.72
CA GLY A 144 -25.89 -12.14 3.99
C GLY A 144 -25.38 -12.37 2.57
N GLY A 145 -24.19 -11.87 2.25
CA GLY A 145 -23.47 -12.15 1.00
C GLY A 145 -22.16 -12.86 1.28
N TYR A 146 -21.25 -12.84 0.30
CA TYR A 146 -19.97 -13.53 0.37
C TYR A 146 -18.85 -12.60 -0.05
N ASP A 147 -17.76 -12.60 0.72
CA ASP A 147 -16.59 -11.80 0.43
C ASP A 147 -15.39 -12.69 0.08
N ALA A 148 -14.52 -12.18 -0.77
CA ALA A 148 -13.20 -12.72 -1.03
C ALA A 148 -12.18 -11.58 -1.04
N CYS A 149 -11.00 -11.81 -0.45
CA CYS A 149 -9.89 -10.85 -0.43
C CYS A 149 -8.66 -11.51 -1.04
N PHE A 150 -7.93 -10.76 -1.85
CA PHE A 150 -6.66 -11.17 -2.44
C PHE A 150 -5.52 -10.57 -1.62
N ASP A 151 -4.58 -11.42 -1.21
CA ASP A 151 -3.46 -11.06 -0.32
C ASP A 151 -2.15 -10.82 -1.08
N SER A 152 -2.14 -11.00 -2.42
CA SER A 152 -0.95 -10.83 -3.24
C SER A 152 -0.42 -9.39 -3.17
N ASP A 153 0.88 -9.27 -2.91
CA ASP A 153 1.60 -8.00 -2.94
C ASP A 153 1.88 -7.58 -4.38
N LEU A 154 0.97 -6.80 -4.97
CA LEU A 154 0.98 -6.47 -6.38
C LEU A 154 1.89 -5.24 -6.68
N PRO A 155 2.65 -5.24 -7.78
CA PRO A 155 3.22 -4.03 -8.34
C PRO A 155 2.14 -3.15 -8.99
N PHE A 156 2.46 -1.87 -9.26
CA PHE A 156 1.59 -1.03 -10.07
C PHE A 156 1.36 -1.67 -11.44
N GLY A 157 0.11 -1.69 -11.89
CA GLY A 157 -0.24 -2.35 -13.14
C GLY A 157 -1.73 -2.59 -13.32
N SER A 158 -2.05 -3.30 -14.38
CA SER A 158 -3.42 -3.66 -14.74
C SER A 158 -3.64 -5.16 -14.56
N TYR A 159 -4.73 -5.49 -13.91
CA TYR A 159 -5.13 -6.84 -13.53
C TYR A 159 -6.59 -7.07 -13.88
N TYR A 160 -7.06 -8.29 -13.73
CA TYR A 160 -8.49 -8.59 -13.70
C TYR A 160 -8.77 -9.75 -12.74
N VAL A 161 -9.96 -9.73 -12.17
CA VAL A 161 -10.51 -10.84 -11.40
C VAL A 161 -11.54 -11.55 -12.27
N GLN A 162 -11.58 -12.87 -12.15
CA GLN A 162 -12.56 -13.72 -12.87
C GLN A 162 -12.96 -14.91 -12.01
N GLU A 163 -14.24 -15.27 -12.06
CA GLU A 163 -14.73 -16.51 -11.43
C GLU A 163 -14.10 -17.73 -12.10
N ARG A 164 -13.58 -18.65 -11.31
CA ARG A 164 -12.92 -19.87 -11.79
C ARG A 164 -13.75 -21.11 -11.63
N THR A 165 -14.41 -21.22 -10.49
CA THR A 165 -15.29 -22.34 -10.16
C THR A 165 -16.56 -21.82 -9.55
N THR A 166 -17.65 -22.53 -9.77
CA THR A 166 -18.94 -22.32 -9.12
C THR A 166 -19.57 -23.68 -8.79
N ASN A 167 -20.58 -23.69 -7.93
CA ASN A 167 -21.36 -24.89 -7.66
C ASN A 167 -22.21 -25.29 -8.88
N SER A 168 -22.49 -26.58 -9.04
CA SER A 168 -23.25 -27.11 -10.18
C SER A 168 -24.69 -26.57 -10.30
N ALA A 169 -25.22 -25.96 -9.25
CA ALA A 169 -26.53 -25.31 -9.25
C ALA A 169 -26.53 -23.91 -9.89
N TYR A 170 -25.34 -23.32 -10.13
CA TYR A 170 -25.17 -21.97 -10.68
C TYR A 170 -24.42 -22.00 -12.02
N VAL A 171 -24.55 -20.91 -12.76
CA VAL A 171 -23.82 -20.71 -14.00
C VAL A 171 -22.48 -20.02 -13.70
N LEU A 172 -21.38 -20.58 -14.22
CA LEU A 172 -20.07 -19.95 -14.15
C LEU A 172 -20.04 -18.72 -15.03
N PHE A 173 -19.65 -17.57 -14.47
CA PHE A 173 -19.49 -16.34 -15.21
C PHE A 173 -18.06 -16.18 -15.72
N ASP A 174 -17.91 -15.87 -17.01
CA ASP A 174 -16.61 -15.62 -17.65
C ASP A 174 -16.23 -14.15 -17.68
N THR A 175 -17.00 -13.30 -17.01
CA THR A 175 -16.75 -11.85 -16.92
C THR A 175 -15.41 -11.58 -16.26
N LYS A 176 -14.63 -10.70 -16.89
CA LYS A 176 -13.39 -10.17 -16.36
C LYS A 176 -13.63 -8.82 -15.71
N TYR A 177 -13.41 -8.73 -14.42
CA TYR A 177 -13.53 -7.50 -13.64
C TYR A 177 -12.18 -6.79 -13.62
N PRO A 178 -12.04 -5.63 -14.29
CA PRO A 178 -10.75 -4.95 -14.36
C PRO A 178 -10.34 -4.40 -13.01
N VAL A 179 -9.06 -4.52 -12.70
CA VAL A 179 -8.40 -3.96 -11.51
C VAL A 179 -7.19 -3.17 -11.99
N VAL A 180 -7.13 -1.88 -11.67
CA VAL A 180 -5.99 -1.02 -12.01
C VAL A 180 -5.40 -0.48 -10.72
N PHE A 181 -4.12 -0.80 -10.49
CA PHE A 181 -3.37 -0.29 -9.37
C PHE A 181 -2.37 0.75 -9.88
N GLU A 182 -2.66 2.01 -9.59
CA GLU A 182 -1.83 3.17 -9.91
C GLU A 182 -1.44 3.90 -8.62
N TYR A 183 -0.36 4.66 -8.69
CA TYR A 183 0.10 5.42 -7.55
C TYR A 183 -0.91 6.50 -7.16
N ALA A 184 -1.41 6.43 -5.93
CA ALA A 184 -2.44 7.33 -5.39
C ALA A 184 -1.85 8.51 -4.57
N GLY A 185 -0.54 8.73 -4.64
CA GLY A 185 0.17 9.76 -3.88
C GLY A 185 0.84 9.22 -2.61
N GLN A 186 1.79 9.97 -2.10
CA GLN A 186 2.66 9.55 -0.98
C GLN A 186 1.96 9.46 0.38
N GLU A 187 0.75 10.00 0.51
CA GLU A 187 -0.02 9.99 1.77
C GLU A 187 -0.88 8.71 1.91
N ALA A 188 -1.04 7.94 0.84
CA ALA A 188 -1.84 6.73 0.82
C ALA A 188 -0.95 5.48 0.97
N ALA A 189 -0.91 4.87 2.14
CA ALA A 189 -0.16 3.63 2.34
C ALA A 189 -0.82 2.42 1.68
N LEU A 190 -2.15 2.41 1.61
CA LEU A 190 -2.96 1.33 1.05
C LEU A 190 -4.02 1.88 0.11
N VAL A 191 -4.11 1.33 -1.07
CA VAL A 191 -5.19 1.55 -2.03
C VAL A 191 -6.14 0.36 -1.96
N SER A 192 -7.38 0.57 -1.53
CA SER A 192 -8.38 -0.48 -1.45
C SER A 192 -9.27 -0.46 -2.69
N ILE A 193 -9.35 -1.57 -3.41
CA ILE A 193 -10.17 -1.76 -4.60
C ILE A 193 -11.24 -2.79 -4.29
N LEU A 194 -12.50 -2.39 -4.39
CA LEU A 194 -13.64 -3.27 -4.18
C LEU A 194 -14.29 -3.58 -5.52
N ILE A 195 -14.37 -4.87 -5.86
CA ILE A 195 -15.07 -5.37 -7.03
C ILE A 195 -16.49 -5.72 -6.64
N ASN A 196 -17.41 -5.14 -7.40
CA ASN A 196 -18.82 -5.38 -7.23
C ASN A 196 -19.50 -5.18 -8.58
N GLU A 197 -20.30 -6.14 -9.07
CA GLU A 197 -20.98 -6.09 -10.37
C GLU A 197 -20.16 -5.63 -11.58
N GLY A 198 -18.90 -5.99 -11.65
CA GLY A 198 -18.11 -5.78 -12.85
C GLY A 198 -17.33 -4.48 -12.92
N GLU A 199 -17.37 -3.65 -11.88
CA GLU A 199 -16.48 -2.50 -11.78
C GLU A 199 -15.54 -2.62 -10.58
N ALA A 200 -14.28 -2.33 -10.80
CA ALA A 200 -13.32 -2.12 -9.73
C ALA A 200 -13.23 -0.63 -9.44
N VAL A 201 -13.54 -0.24 -8.21
CA VAL A 201 -13.50 1.16 -7.79
C VAL A 201 -12.59 1.32 -6.58
N PRO A 202 -11.77 2.38 -6.52
CA PRO A 202 -10.99 2.68 -5.33
C PRO A 202 -11.93 2.94 -4.14
N ASN A 203 -11.77 2.17 -3.07
CA ASN A 203 -12.66 2.21 -1.92
C ASN A 203 -12.50 3.48 -1.07
N ASP A 204 -11.33 4.12 -1.09
CA ASP A 204 -11.06 5.40 -0.44
C ASP A 204 -11.81 6.57 -1.09
N LEU A 205 -12.12 6.46 -2.39
CA LEU A 205 -12.91 7.45 -3.12
C LEU A 205 -14.43 7.16 -3.05
N LEU A 206 -14.80 5.89 -3.01
CA LEU A 206 -16.20 5.45 -3.01
C LEU A 206 -16.39 4.42 -1.88
N ARG A 207 -16.55 4.88 -0.67
CA ARG A 207 -16.81 4.02 0.51
C ARG A 207 -18.16 3.30 0.42
N GLY A 208 -18.52 2.83 -0.74
CA GLY A 208 -19.72 2.10 -1.01
C GLY A 208 -19.42 0.88 -1.83
N ARG A 209 -20.01 -0.24 -1.44
CA ARG A 209 -20.17 -1.35 -2.37
C ARG A 209 -20.96 -0.84 -3.55
N ILE A 210 -20.51 -1.15 -4.72
CA ILE A 210 -21.36 -1.15 -5.88
C ILE A 210 -22.09 -2.50 -5.80
N ASP A 211 -23.38 -2.52 -5.59
CA ASP A 211 -24.11 -3.76 -5.38
C ASP A 211 -24.07 -4.60 -6.64
N GLY A 212 -23.37 -5.69 -6.58
CA GLY A 212 -23.25 -6.70 -7.58
C GLY A 212 -24.35 -7.73 -7.45
N VAL A 213 -24.70 -8.32 -8.52
CA VAL A 213 -25.63 -9.45 -8.61
C VAL A 213 -24.89 -10.75 -8.37
#